data_e8fc50622222f8ade929d0280a33bfba
#
_entry.id   e8fc50622222f8ade929d0280a33bfba
#
_cell.length_a   1.000
_cell.length_b   1.000
_cell.length_c   1.000
_cell.angle_alpha   90.00
_cell.angle_beta   90.00
_cell.angle_gamma   90.00
#
_symmetry.space_group_name_H-M   'P 1'
#
loop_
_entity.id
_entity.type
_entity.pdbx_description
1 polymer ?
#
loop_
_entity_poly.entity_id
_entity_poly.type
_entity_poly.pdbx_seq_one_letter_code
_entity_poly.pdbx_strand_id
1 'polypeptide(L)'
;MKDIRNYGLLAHNTFGIDAKCSRFLEYESVEEARQIVGLLTEADQPLLILGGGSNLLLTGDYAGTVLHSAIMGIEVLDNKTLAAAEGDDALCNPDWVFLSCGSGEVFDDVVAYAVEHGYHGAENLSIIPGEVGASAVQNIGAYGVEAKDIIYKVEAVEIATGRVVVFDNADCEYSYRQSKFKHEWKDKYLVTHVICRLQKTFRPDLDYGNIRSALEAKRIAEPTAQQLRDVIIEIREAKLPDPKVLGNAGSFFMNPIVEKAKYEELAALYPGMPHYTIDESHEKIPAGWMIDQCGWKGKSLGRAGVHDKQALVLVNRGGATGEEIVKLCETIQKDVKQKFGIEIHPEVNVK
;
A
#
# COMPACT_ATOMS: atom_id res chain seq x y z
N MET A 1 -23.60 7.45 6.74
CA MET A 1 -22.65 8.52 7.13
C MET A 1 -22.49 8.55 8.66
N LYS A 2 -21.24 8.59 9.17
CA LYS A 2 -20.93 8.84 10.59
C LYS A 2 -20.26 10.20 10.73
N ASP A 3 -20.55 10.91 11.84
CA ASP A 3 -19.92 12.18 12.24
C ASP A 3 -19.73 12.16 13.75
N ILE A 4 -18.50 11.88 14.19
CA ILE A 4 -18.21 11.63 15.61
C ILE A 4 -17.05 12.50 16.08
N ARG A 5 -17.23 13.25 17.18
CA ARG A 5 -16.18 14.04 17.81
C ARG A 5 -15.36 13.20 18.80
N ASN A 6 -14.09 13.53 18.94
CA ASN A 6 -13.14 12.85 19.84
C ASN A 6 -13.12 11.32 19.64
N TYR A 7 -13.02 10.90 18.38
CA TYR A 7 -13.09 9.49 18.00
C TYR A 7 -11.75 8.77 18.19
N GLY A 8 -11.79 7.56 18.76
CA GLY A 8 -10.61 6.72 18.95
C GLY A 8 -10.17 6.04 17.65
N LEU A 9 -8.90 6.17 17.30
CA LEU A 9 -8.31 5.65 16.06
C LEU A 9 -7.60 4.31 16.22
N LEU A 10 -7.71 3.65 17.38
CA LEU A 10 -7.05 2.37 17.65
C LEU A 10 -7.44 1.28 16.62
N ALA A 11 -8.70 1.25 16.20
CA ALA A 11 -9.19 0.31 15.18
C ALA A 11 -8.82 0.73 13.73
N HIS A 12 -8.28 1.93 13.53
CA HIS A 12 -7.98 2.52 12.23
C HIS A 12 -6.47 2.76 12.03
N ASN A 13 -5.61 2.05 12.75
CA ASN A 13 -4.18 2.01 12.49
C ASN A 13 -3.61 0.65 12.88
N THR A 14 -2.83 0.07 12.00
CA THR A 14 -2.28 -1.28 12.19
C THR A 14 -1.07 -1.32 13.13
N PHE A 15 -0.49 -0.18 13.50
CA PHE A 15 0.51 -0.10 14.58
C PHE A 15 -0.08 -0.31 15.97
N GLY A 16 -1.42 -0.22 16.12
CA GLY A 16 -2.07 -0.33 17.41
C GLY A 16 -1.73 0.83 18.35
N ILE A 17 -1.59 2.04 17.81
CA ILE A 17 -1.40 3.26 18.60
C ILE A 17 -2.76 3.75 19.09
N ASP A 18 -2.89 3.90 20.41
CA ASP A 18 -4.09 4.47 21.02
C ASP A 18 -4.03 6.00 20.92
N ALA A 19 -4.69 6.53 19.92
CA ALA A 19 -4.79 7.96 19.63
C ALA A 19 -6.23 8.30 19.25
N LYS A 20 -6.60 9.57 19.33
CA LYS A 20 -7.91 10.09 18.95
C LYS A 20 -7.78 11.14 17.85
N CYS A 21 -8.88 11.39 17.13
CA CYS A 21 -9.00 12.55 16.27
C CYS A 21 -10.08 13.51 16.78
N SER A 22 -9.99 14.79 16.42
CA SER A 22 -10.99 15.79 16.81
C SER A 22 -12.36 15.48 16.22
N ARG A 23 -12.39 15.01 14.96
CA ARG A 23 -13.62 14.63 14.24
C ARG A 23 -13.33 13.45 13.32
N PHE A 24 -14.24 12.49 13.26
CA PHE A 24 -14.22 11.36 12.36
C PHE A 24 -15.47 11.37 11.49
N LEU A 25 -15.28 11.43 10.18
CA LEU A 25 -16.34 11.40 9.19
C LEU A 25 -16.18 10.15 8.32
N GLU A 26 -17.20 9.30 8.28
CA GLU A 26 -17.24 8.08 7.47
C GLU A 26 -18.43 8.13 6.51
N TYR A 27 -18.21 7.73 5.26
CA TYR A 27 -19.21 7.69 4.20
C TYR A 27 -19.28 6.31 3.56
N GLU A 28 -20.51 5.88 3.23
CA GLU A 28 -20.84 4.57 2.67
C GLU A 28 -21.31 4.65 1.21
N SER A 29 -21.38 5.88 0.64
CA SER A 29 -21.77 6.11 -0.74
C SER A 29 -21.13 7.38 -1.30
N VAL A 30 -21.15 7.52 -2.63
CA VAL A 30 -20.71 8.74 -3.33
C VAL A 30 -21.53 9.96 -2.88
N GLU A 31 -22.82 9.78 -2.68
CA GLU A 31 -23.71 10.83 -2.20
C GLU A 31 -23.33 11.31 -0.80
N GLU A 32 -23.02 10.38 0.11
CA GLU A 32 -22.55 10.73 1.46
C GLU A 32 -21.17 11.38 1.44
N ALA A 33 -20.26 10.94 0.55
CA ALA A 33 -18.97 11.61 0.35
C ALA A 33 -19.17 13.09 -0.08
N ARG A 34 -20.09 13.34 -0.99
CA ARG A 34 -20.45 14.71 -1.43
C ARG A 34 -21.10 15.53 -0.31
N GLN A 35 -21.95 14.89 0.51
CA GLN A 35 -22.53 15.56 1.68
C GLN A 35 -21.45 15.95 2.70
N ILE A 36 -20.52 15.03 3.01
CA ILE A 36 -19.40 15.30 3.90
C ILE A 36 -18.57 16.49 3.40
N VAL A 37 -18.23 16.50 2.11
CA VAL A 37 -17.48 17.61 1.50
C VAL A 37 -18.20 18.94 1.71
N GLY A 38 -19.54 18.97 1.55
CA GLY A 38 -20.35 20.15 1.80
C GLY A 38 -20.42 20.61 3.26
N LEU A 39 -20.06 19.74 4.22
CA LEU A 39 -20.04 20.04 5.65
C LEU A 39 -18.65 20.52 6.13
N LEU A 40 -17.58 20.30 5.33
CA LEU A 40 -16.24 20.70 5.71
C LEU A 40 -16.07 22.22 5.73
N THR A 41 -15.39 22.70 6.75
CA THR A 41 -15.05 24.10 6.95
C THR A 41 -13.55 24.24 7.26
N GLU A 42 -13.03 25.45 7.34
CA GLU A 42 -11.65 25.71 7.78
C GLU A 42 -11.36 25.16 9.20
N ALA A 43 -12.39 25.09 10.06
CA ALA A 43 -12.25 24.55 11.41
C ALA A 43 -12.04 23.03 11.44
N ASP A 44 -12.27 22.34 10.34
CA ASP A 44 -12.04 20.88 10.22
C ASP A 44 -10.61 20.53 9.82
N GLN A 45 -9.78 21.53 9.52
CA GLN A 45 -8.37 21.33 9.18
C GLN A 45 -7.51 21.01 10.42
N PRO A 46 -6.45 20.25 10.24
CA PRO A 46 -6.01 19.57 9.03
C PRO A 46 -6.87 18.33 8.71
N LEU A 47 -7.01 17.99 7.43
CA LEU A 47 -7.70 16.77 7.01
C LEU A 47 -6.72 15.59 6.94
N LEU A 48 -7.21 14.41 7.27
CA LEU A 48 -6.53 13.13 7.04
C LEU A 48 -7.49 12.19 6.31
N ILE A 49 -7.21 11.93 5.04
CA ILE A 49 -7.93 10.90 4.28
C ILE A 49 -7.31 9.56 4.65
N LEU A 50 -8.09 8.70 5.28
CA LEU A 50 -7.64 7.46 5.89
C LEU A 50 -8.35 6.27 5.24
N GLY A 51 -7.59 5.28 4.79
CA GLY A 51 -8.08 3.93 4.51
C GLY A 51 -7.87 3.03 5.74
N GLY A 52 -7.56 1.76 5.55
CA GLY A 52 -7.38 0.80 6.64
C GLY A 52 -6.22 1.06 7.61
N GLY A 53 -5.53 2.20 7.50
CA GLY A 53 -4.46 2.62 8.41
C GLY A 53 -3.22 1.73 8.40
N SER A 54 -3.04 0.94 7.35
CA SER A 54 -1.93 -0.02 7.21
C SER A 54 -0.60 0.62 6.80
N ASN A 55 -0.59 1.91 6.47
CA ASN A 55 0.61 2.69 6.14
C ASN A 55 0.62 4.03 6.89
N LEU A 56 0.23 4.00 8.17
CA LEU A 56 0.10 5.17 9.04
C LEU A 56 0.79 4.93 10.37
N LEU A 57 1.53 5.91 10.85
CA LEU A 57 2.00 6.02 12.23
C LEU A 57 1.45 7.32 12.85
N LEU A 58 0.60 7.19 13.84
CA LEU A 58 0.15 8.32 14.67
C LEU A 58 1.16 8.58 15.76
N THR A 59 1.64 9.82 15.90
CA THR A 59 2.59 10.20 16.96
C THR A 59 1.89 10.61 18.25
N GLY A 60 0.61 10.94 18.16
CA GLY A 60 -0.27 11.33 19.26
C GLY A 60 -1.69 11.51 18.76
N ASP A 61 -2.52 12.23 19.52
CA ASP A 61 -3.86 12.60 19.08
C ASP A 61 -3.80 13.49 17.84
N TYR A 62 -4.67 13.22 16.87
CA TYR A 62 -4.77 14.00 15.65
C TYR A 62 -5.74 15.16 15.83
N ALA A 63 -5.22 16.37 15.85
CA ALA A 63 -6.00 17.58 16.15
C ALA A 63 -6.97 18.01 15.00
N GLY A 64 -7.09 17.23 13.92
CA GLY A 64 -7.91 17.52 12.75
C GLY A 64 -9.06 16.54 12.54
N THR A 65 -9.58 16.54 11.32
CA THR A 65 -10.68 15.68 10.89
C THR A 65 -10.16 14.52 10.05
N VAL A 66 -10.56 13.32 10.41
CA VAL A 66 -10.32 12.10 9.62
C VAL A 66 -11.52 11.86 8.70
N LEU A 67 -11.23 11.59 7.43
CA LEU A 67 -12.21 11.22 6.40
C LEU A 67 -11.94 9.76 6.01
N HIS A 68 -12.93 8.88 6.21
CA HIS A 68 -12.81 7.45 5.96
C HIS A 68 -13.90 6.96 5.01
N SER A 69 -13.53 6.19 4.00
CA SER A 69 -14.48 5.55 3.11
C SER A 69 -14.89 4.18 3.64
N ALA A 70 -16.19 3.97 3.73
CA ALA A 70 -16.80 2.66 3.94
C ALA A 70 -17.68 2.26 2.72
N ILE A 71 -17.32 2.76 1.53
CA ILE A 71 -17.97 2.33 0.28
C ILE A 71 -17.49 0.91 -0.03
N MET A 72 -18.41 -0.04 0.07
CA MET A 72 -18.19 -1.45 -0.15
C MET A 72 -18.79 -1.89 -1.50
N GLY A 73 -18.45 -3.07 -1.94
CA GLY A 73 -19.00 -3.74 -3.12
C GLY A 73 -17.96 -3.99 -4.20
N ILE A 74 -18.10 -5.15 -4.85
CA ILE A 74 -17.32 -5.57 -6.02
C ILE A 74 -18.33 -5.86 -7.12
N GLU A 75 -18.33 -5.08 -8.18
CA GLU A 75 -19.24 -5.21 -9.31
C GLU A 75 -18.46 -5.55 -10.58
N VAL A 76 -18.92 -6.57 -11.30
CA VAL A 76 -18.39 -6.90 -12.65
C VAL A 76 -19.10 -6.01 -13.67
N LEU A 77 -18.35 -5.14 -14.31
CA LEU A 77 -18.88 -4.23 -15.33
C LEU A 77 -19.12 -4.96 -16.65
N ASP A 78 -20.19 -4.61 -17.37
CA ASP A 78 -20.43 -5.10 -18.73
C ASP A 78 -19.52 -4.38 -19.74
N ASN A 79 -18.64 -5.12 -20.39
CA ASN A 79 -17.65 -4.59 -21.33
C ASN A 79 -18.30 -3.79 -22.48
N LYS A 80 -19.48 -4.19 -22.94
CA LYS A 80 -20.18 -3.49 -24.04
C LYS A 80 -20.72 -2.14 -23.59
N THR A 81 -21.27 -2.11 -22.39
CA THR A 81 -21.75 -0.87 -21.78
C THR A 81 -20.59 0.09 -21.52
N LEU A 82 -19.48 -0.43 -21.00
CA LEU A 82 -18.27 0.35 -20.77
C LEU A 82 -17.69 0.89 -22.07
N ALA A 83 -17.56 0.05 -23.10
CA ALA A 83 -17.07 0.44 -24.42
C ALA A 83 -17.94 1.54 -25.06
N ALA A 84 -19.27 1.42 -24.96
CA ALA A 84 -20.19 2.43 -25.47
C ALA A 84 -20.08 3.77 -24.71
N ALA A 85 -19.86 3.72 -23.39
CA ALA A 85 -19.71 4.91 -22.57
C ALA A 85 -18.39 5.66 -22.85
N GLU A 86 -17.32 4.91 -23.08
CA GLU A 86 -15.97 5.43 -23.35
C GLU A 86 -15.72 5.75 -24.83
N GLY A 87 -16.55 5.21 -25.75
CA GLY A 87 -16.31 5.31 -27.20
C GLY A 87 -15.10 4.50 -27.67
N ASP A 88 -14.75 3.42 -26.96
CA ASP A 88 -13.59 2.57 -27.25
C ASP A 88 -14.02 1.10 -27.38
N ASP A 89 -14.16 0.63 -28.62
CA ASP A 89 -14.52 -0.75 -28.94
C ASP A 89 -13.47 -1.78 -28.48
N ALA A 90 -12.22 -1.37 -28.23
CA ALA A 90 -11.19 -2.27 -27.72
C ALA A 90 -11.53 -2.81 -26.33
N LEU A 91 -12.36 -2.13 -25.54
CA LEU A 91 -12.85 -2.58 -24.25
C LEU A 91 -13.76 -3.82 -24.34
N CYS A 92 -14.31 -4.12 -25.52
CA CYS A 92 -15.06 -5.35 -25.81
C CYS A 92 -14.17 -6.60 -25.90
N ASN A 93 -12.86 -6.51 -25.65
CA ASN A 93 -11.98 -7.68 -25.66
C ASN A 93 -12.54 -8.78 -24.74
N PRO A 94 -12.82 -9.99 -25.24
CA PRO A 94 -13.45 -11.07 -24.46
C PRO A 94 -12.57 -11.61 -23.33
N ASP A 95 -11.25 -11.38 -23.38
CA ASP A 95 -10.31 -11.76 -22.33
C ASP A 95 -10.29 -10.77 -21.14
N TRP A 96 -10.80 -9.56 -21.32
CA TRP A 96 -10.80 -8.57 -20.24
C TRP A 96 -12.04 -8.67 -19.36
N VAL A 97 -11.83 -8.40 -18.07
CA VAL A 97 -12.85 -8.25 -17.04
C VAL A 97 -12.58 -6.95 -16.29
N PHE A 98 -13.61 -6.13 -16.15
CA PHE A 98 -13.56 -4.90 -15.38
C PHE A 98 -14.33 -5.07 -14.08
N LEU A 99 -13.65 -4.83 -12.95
CA LEU A 99 -14.24 -4.85 -11.62
C LEU A 99 -14.29 -3.43 -11.07
N SER A 100 -15.48 -2.92 -10.79
CA SER A 100 -15.65 -1.70 -9.98
C SER A 100 -15.65 -2.10 -8.51
N CYS A 101 -14.67 -1.62 -7.76
CA CYS A 101 -14.45 -1.95 -6.36
C CYS A 101 -14.62 -0.71 -5.49
N GLY A 102 -15.47 -0.78 -4.47
CA GLY A 102 -15.63 0.29 -3.49
C GLY A 102 -14.33 0.59 -2.76
N SER A 103 -14.05 1.85 -2.51
CA SER A 103 -12.76 2.28 -1.93
C SER A 103 -12.52 1.81 -0.51
N GLY A 104 -13.58 1.45 0.24
CA GLY A 104 -13.52 0.86 1.59
C GLY A 104 -13.37 -0.67 1.59
N GLU A 105 -13.44 -1.35 0.43
CA GLU A 105 -13.21 -2.79 0.37
C GLU A 105 -11.79 -3.13 0.82
N VAL A 106 -11.64 -4.24 1.54
CA VAL A 106 -10.32 -4.80 1.85
C VAL A 106 -9.66 -5.26 0.56
N PHE A 107 -8.48 -4.75 0.26
CA PHE A 107 -7.83 -5.01 -1.01
C PHE A 107 -7.59 -6.51 -1.27
N ASP A 108 -7.21 -7.27 -0.24
CA ASP A 108 -7.01 -8.72 -0.37
C ASP A 108 -8.31 -9.50 -0.62
N ASP A 109 -9.45 -9.01 -0.16
CA ASP A 109 -10.75 -9.62 -0.45
C ASP A 109 -11.10 -9.47 -1.95
N VAL A 110 -10.72 -8.34 -2.57
CA VAL A 110 -10.83 -8.16 -4.03
C VAL A 110 -9.91 -9.11 -4.78
N VAL A 111 -8.67 -9.31 -4.32
CA VAL A 111 -7.74 -10.29 -4.92
C VAL A 111 -8.30 -11.71 -4.80
N ALA A 112 -8.81 -12.10 -3.62
CA ALA A 112 -9.44 -13.40 -3.40
C ALA A 112 -10.66 -13.61 -4.31
N TYR A 113 -11.56 -12.61 -4.36
CA TYR A 113 -12.72 -12.62 -5.25
C TYR A 113 -12.31 -12.83 -6.72
N ALA A 114 -11.28 -12.10 -7.18
CA ALA A 114 -10.80 -12.22 -8.55
C ALA A 114 -10.29 -13.64 -8.86
N VAL A 115 -9.47 -14.22 -7.98
CA VAL A 115 -8.93 -15.58 -8.15
C VAL A 115 -10.05 -16.62 -8.14
N GLU A 116 -11.02 -16.52 -7.24
CA GLU A 116 -12.16 -17.45 -7.13
C GLU A 116 -13.05 -17.43 -8.39
N HIS A 117 -13.16 -16.25 -9.06
CA HIS A 117 -13.97 -16.10 -10.26
C HIS A 117 -13.19 -16.31 -11.57
N GLY A 118 -11.90 -16.68 -11.50
CA GLY A 118 -11.05 -16.87 -12.68
C GLY A 118 -10.70 -15.56 -13.38
N TYR A 119 -10.55 -14.49 -12.62
CA TYR A 119 -10.07 -13.18 -13.08
C TYR A 119 -8.63 -12.97 -12.60
N HIS A 120 -7.71 -12.77 -13.54
CA HIS A 120 -6.27 -12.91 -13.30
C HIS A 120 -5.51 -11.60 -13.48
N GLY A 121 -4.37 -11.50 -12.80
CA GLY A 121 -3.45 -10.36 -12.83
C GLY A 121 -3.18 -9.73 -11.45
N ALA A 122 -3.98 -10.09 -10.43
CA ALA A 122 -3.84 -9.55 -9.08
C ALA A 122 -3.18 -10.53 -8.08
N GLU A 123 -2.88 -11.77 -8.47
CA GLU A 123 -2.46 -12.86 -7.58
C GLU A 123 -1.22 -12.49 -6.74
N ASN A 124 -0.25 -11.78 -7.36
CA ASN A 124 0.99 -11.36 -6.70
C ASN A 124 0.78 -10.29 -5.62
N LEU A 125 -0.38 -9.64 -5.63
CA LEU A 125 -0.75 -8.61 -4.65
C LEU A 125 -1.47 -9.18 -3.41
N SER A 126 -1.52 -10.50 -3.26
CA SER A 126 -2.20 -11.20 -2.17
C SER A 126 -1.71 -10.76 -0.79
N ILE A 127 -2.66 -10.68 0.14
CA ILE A 127 -2.51 -10.28 1.55
C ILE A 127 -1.72 -8.97 1.79
N ILE A 128 -1.75 -8.03 0.82
CA ILE A 128 -1.31 -6.66 1.10
C ILE A 128 -2.38 -6.01 1.98
N PRO A 129 -2.03 -5.58 3.22
CA PRO A 129 -3.00 -4.95 4.10
C PRO A 129 -3.47 -3.59 3.57
N GLY A 130 -4.71 -3.25 3.84
CA GLY A 130 -5.29 -1.96 3.50
C GLY A 130 -6.51 -2.07 2.60
N GLU A 131 -7.02 -0.92 2.16
CA GLU A 131 -8.24 -0.79 1.41
C GLU A 131 -7.98 -0.40 -0.04
N VAL A 132 -8.94 -0.68 -0.90
CA VAL A 132 -8.90 -0.44 -2.35
C VAL A 132 -8.57 1.01 -2.68
N GLY A 133 -9.23 1.98 -2.05
CA GLY A 133 -8.93 3.40 -2.31
C GLY A 133 -7.50 3.78 -1.97
N ALA A 134 -6.99 3.28 -0.84
CA ALA A 134 -5.60 3.51 -0.42
C ALA A 134 -4.59 2.80 -1.35
N SER A 135 -4.97 1.66 -1.94
CA SER A 135 -4.12 0.94 -2.90
C SER A 135 -3.81 1.78 -4.15
N ALA A 136 -4.82 2.50 -4.65
CA ALA A 136 -4.68 3.42 -5.78
C ALA A 136 -3.84 4.66 -5.41
N VAL A 137 -4.04 5.22 -4.22
CA VAL A 137 -3.26 6.38 -3.75
C VAL A 137 -1.77 6.03 -3.59
N GLN A 138 -1.47 4.89 -2.99
CA GLN A 138 -0.10 4.47 -2.66
C GLN A 138 0.62 3.78 -3.82
N ASN A 139 -0.08 3.34 -4.87
CA ASN A 139 0.43 2.39 -5.86
C ASN A 139 1.10 1.20 -5.16
N ILE A 140 0.31 0.49 -4.34
CA ILE A 140 0.83 -0.67 -3.60
C ILE A 140 1.39 -1.71 -4.56
N GLY A 141 2.31 -2.54 -4.10
CA GLY A 141 2.88 -3.58 -4.94
C GLY A 141 3.68 -4.60 -4.16
N ALA A 142 3.72 -5.79 -4.70
CA ALA A 142 4.50 -6.91 -4.20
C ALA A 142 4.85 -7.88 -5.35
N TYR A 143 5.95 -8.58 -5.22
CA TYR A 143 6.36 -9.67 -6.12
C TYR A 143 6.31 -9.31 -7.61
N GLY A 144 6.82 -8.12 -7.96
CA GLY A 144 6.94 -7.68 -9.35
C GLY A 144 5.70 -6.97 -9.91
N VAL A 145 4.55 -7.03 -9.23
CA VAL A 145 3.29 -6.42 -9.67
C VAL A 145 2.97 -5.22 -8.78
N GLU A 146 2.44 -4.15 -9.37
CA GLU A 146 1.95 -2.96 -8.68
C GLU A 146 0.45 -2.74 -8.98
N ALA A 147 -0.24 -1.99 -8.12
CA ALA A 147 -1.67 -1.68 -8.31
C ALA A 147 -1.95 -1.02 -9.67
N LYS A 148 -1.04 -0.17 -10.16
CA LYS A 148 -1.14 0.46 -11.49
C LYS A 148 -1.28 -0.54 -12.64
N ASP A 149 -0.76 -1.77 -12.48
CA ASP A 149 -0.77 -2.77 -13.56
C ASP A 149 -2.19 -3.35 -13.76
N ILE A 150 -3.04 -3.25 -12.74
CA ILE A 150 -4.42 -3.70 -12.78
C ILE A 150 -5.44 -2.54 -12.72
N ILE A 151 -5.07 -1.35 -12.29
CA ILE A 151 -5.98 -0.19 -12.25
C ILE A 151 -6.27 0.26 -13.68
N TYR A 152 -7.55 0.36 -14.02
CA TYR A 152 -8.05 0.97 -15.25
C TYR A 152 -8.41 2.44 -15.03
N LYS A 153 -9.26 2.73 -14.01
CA LYS A 153 -9.70 4.08 -13.65
C LYS A 153 -9.85 4.24 -12.15
N VAL A 154 -9.83 5.48 -11.68
CA VAL A 154 -10.11 5.85 -10.31
C VAL A 154 -11.22 6.88 -10.28
N GLU A 155 -12.31 6.59 -9.59
CA GLU A 155 -13.41 7.51 -9.34
C GLU A 155 -13.23 8.20 -8.00
N ALA A 156 -13.50 9.49 -7.94
CA ALA A 156 -13.33 10.27 -6.72
C ALA A 156 -14.32 11.44 -6.65
N VAL A 157 -14.51 11.96 -5.44
CA VAL A 157 -15.18 13.22 -5.17
C VAL A 157 -14.13 14.30 -4.91
N GLU A 158 -14.19 15.38 -5.68
CA GLU A 158 -13.33 16.56 -5.48
C GLU A 158 -13.75 17.32 -4.22
N ILE A 159 -12.86 17.48 -3.24
CA ILE A 159 -13.18 18.09 -1.95
C ILE A 159 -13.55 19.57 -2.11
N ALA A 160 -12.93 20.29 -3.04
CA ALA A 160 -13.20 21.71 -3.24
C ALA A 160 -14.60 22.00 -3.80
N THR A 161 -15.21 21.07 -4.57
CA THR A 161 -16.44 21.34 -5.33
C THR A 161 -17.57 20.34 -5.08
N GLY A 162 -17.25 19.16 -4.49
CA GLY A 162 -18.19 18.04 -4.36
C GLY A 162 -18.53 17.36 -5.70
N ARG A 163 -17.83 17.67 -6.80
CA ARG A 163 -18.04 17.01 -8.09
C ARG A 163 -17.41 15.61 -8.09
N VAL A 164 -18.12 14.68 -8.72
CA VAL A 164 -17.55 13.38 -9.06
C VAL A 164 -16.61 13.57 -10.26
N VAL A 165 -15.42 13.03 -10.16
CA VAL A 165 -14.39 13.03 -11.20
C VAL A 165 -13.88 11.62 -11.42
N VAL A 166 -13.46 11.33 -12.65
CA VAL A 166 -12.88 10.04 -13.04
C VAL A 166 -11.51 10.31 -13.64
N PHE A 167 -10.51 9.58 -13.17
CA PHE A 167 -9.14 9.65 -13.65
C PHE A 167 -8.79 8.37 -14.38
N ASP A 168 -8.20 8.48 -15.55
CA ASP A 168 -7.56 7.34 -16.21
C ASP A 168 -6.28 6.95 -15.48
N ASN A 169 -5.84 5.71 -15.65
CA ASN A 169 -4.58 5.23 -15.09
C ASN A 169 -3.40 6.17 -15.41
N ALA A 170 -3.32 6.65 -16.66
CA ALA A 170 -2.26 7.54 -17.10
C ALA A 170 -2.27 8.91 -16.38
N ASP A 171 -3.46 9.43 -16.02
CA ASP A 171 -3.59 10.69 -15.31
C ASP A 171 -3.00 10.62 -13.91
N CYS A 172 -3.00 9.45 -13.30
CA CYS A 172 -2.50 9.21 -11.95
C CYS A 172 -0.96 9.26 -11.84
N GLU A 173 -0.23 9.23 -12.96
CA GLU A 173 1.24 9.29 -13.05
C GLU A 173 1.94 8.35 -12.06
N TYR A 174 1.51 7.09 -12.08
CA TYR A 174 2.04 6.09 -11.17
C TYR A 174 3.54 5.80 -11.37
N SER A 175 4.27 5.74 -10.27
CA SER A 175 5.63 5.21 -10.19
C SER A 175 5.83 4.43 -8.90
N TYR A 176 7.02 3.92 -8.63
CA TYR A 176 7.29 3.11 -7.44
C TYR A 176 6.84 3.81 -6.15
N ARG A 177 5.75 3.32 -5.55
CA ARG A 177 5.10 3.87 -4.33
C ARG A 177 4.65 5.33 -4.47
N GLN A 178 4.40 5.80 -5.67
CA GLN A 178 4.00 7.17 -5.96
C GLN A 178 2.81 7.23 -6.90
N SER A 179 2.02 8.29 -6.72
CA SER A 179 0.94 8.73 -7.60
C SER A 179 0.72 10.23 -7.43
N LYS A 180 -0.03 10.87 -8.34
CA LYS A 180 -0.46 12.26 -8.14
C LYS A 180 -1.23 12.48 -6.85
N PHE A 181 -1.97 11.47 -6.36
CA PHE A 181 -2.68 11.56 -5.08
C PHE A 181 -1.75 11.79 -3.87
N LYS A 182 -0.47 11.48 -3.98
CA LYS A 182 0.54 11.76 -2.93
C LYS A 182 1.21 13.13 -3.08
N HIS A 183 1.04 13.80 -4.21
CA HIS A 183 1.70 15.05 -4.57
C HIS A 183 0.70 16.14 -4.94
N GLU A 184 0.51 16.39 -6.22
CA GLU A 184 -0.33 17.47 -6.74
C GLU A 184 -1.79 17.37 -6.30
N TRP A 185 -2.32 16.15 -6.18
CA TRP A 185 -3.72 15.88 -5.78
C TRP A 185 -3.89 15.55 -4.30
N LYS A 186 -2.83 15.69 -3.52
CA LYS A 186 -2.85 15.39 -2.08
C LYS A 186 -3.93 16.21 -1.38
N ASP A 187 -4.73 15.51 -0.58
CA ASP A 187 -5.83 16.06 0.22
C ASP A 187 -6.92 16.79 -0.61
N LYS A 188 -7.00 16.52 -1.93
CA LYS A 188 -7.98 17.15 -2.83
C LYS A 188 -9.12 16.25 -3.25
N TYR A 189 -8.97 14.94 -3.14
CA TYR A 189 -9.93 13.97 -3.66
C TYR A 189 -10.22 12.85 -2.66
N LEU A 190 -11.50 12.51 -2.52
CA LEU A 190 -11.95 11.31 -1.82
C LEU A 190 -12.16 10.21 -2.86
N VAL A 191 -11.29 9.23 -2.93
CA VAL A 191 -11.48 8.07 -3.81
C VAL A 191 -12.73 7.32 -3.37
N THR A 192 -13.62 7.02 -4.31
CA THR A 192 -14.88 6.31 -4.06
C THR A 192 -14.89 4.91 -4.64
N HIS A 193 -14.35 4.74 -5.86
CA HIS A 193 -14.20 3.44 -6.50
C HIS A 193 -12.87 3.35 -7.24
N VAL A 194 -12.37 2.13 -7.37
CA VAL A 194 -11.27 1.81 -8.27
C VAL A 194 -11.76 0.75 -9.24
N ILE A 195 -11.66 1.06 -10.54
CA ILE A 195 -12.01 0.13 -11.59
C ILE A 195 -10.73 -0.62 -11.97
N CYS A 196 -10.73 -1.92 -11.71
CA CYS A 196 -9.63 -2.81 -12.05
C CYS A 196 -9.91 -3.51 -13.39
N ARG A 197 -8.89 -3.60 -14.26
CA ARG A 197 -8.92 -4.40 -15.48
C ARG A 197 -8.10 -5.66 -15.26
N LEU A 198 -8.76 -6.80 -15.27
CA LEU A 198 -8.19 -8.13 -15.10
C LEU A 198 -8.37 -8.96 -16.40
N GLN A 199 -7.79 -10.15 -16.43
CA GLN A 199 -7.83 -11.04 -17.59
C GLN A 199 -8.50 -12.37 -17.23
N LYS A 200 -9.16 -13.03 -18.20
CA LYS A 200 -9.66 -14.39 -18.04
C LYS A 200 -8.58 -15.44 -18.29
N THR A 201 -7.56 -15.07 -19.05
CA THR A 201 -6.41 -15.95 -19.32
C THR A 201 -5.37 -15.78 -18.24
N PHE A 202 -5.09 -16.86 -17.50
CA PHE A 202 -4.07 -16.86 -16.46
C PHE A 202 -2.66 -16.84 -17.06
N ARG A 203 -1.87 -15.82 -16.69
CA ARG A 203 -0.47 -15.64 -17.08
C ARG A 203 0.34 -15.30 -15.82
N PRO A 204 0.87 -16.32 -15.11
CA PRO A 204 1.53 -16.09 -13.84
C PRO A 204 2.84 -15.33 -13.99
N ASP A 205 3.07 -14.31 -13.16
CA ASP A 205 4.39 -13.72 -12.97
C ASP A 205 5.09 -14.44 -11.80
N LEU A 206 6.14 -15.21 -12.15
CA LEU A 206 6.88 -16.06 -11.22
C LEU A 206 8.32 -15.59 -11.01
N ASP A 207 8.73 -14.52 -11.68
CA ASP A 207 10.16 -14.16 -11.81
C ASP A 207 10.68 -13.33 -10.62
N TYR A 208 9.80 -12.88 -9.75
CA TYR A 208 10.19 -12.06 -8.61
C TYR A 208 10.37 -12.88 -7.32
N GLY A 209 11.47 -12.62 -6.62
CA GLY A 209 11.74 -13.19 -5.31
C GLY A 209 11.95 -14.70 -5.34
N ASN A 210 11.37 -15.40 -4.37
CA ASN A 210 11.51 -16.85 -4.21
C ASN A 210 10.24 -17.64 -4.59
N ILE A 211 9.36 -17.08 -5.43
CA ILE A 211 8.13 -17.75 -5.86
C ILE A 211 8.45 -19.07 -6.56
N ARG A 212 9.35 -19.06 -7.58
CA ARG A 212 9.74 -20.28 -8.30
C ARG A 212 10.26 -21.37 -7.38
N SER A 213 11.20 -21.03 -6.50
CA SER A 213 11.78 -22.01 -5.56
C SER A 213 10.76 -22.55 -4.56
N ALA A 214 9.78 -21.73 -4.15
CA ALA A 214 8.69 -22.18 -3.28
C ALA A 214 7.72 -23.13 -4.01
N LEU A 215 7.41 -22.87 -5.28
CA LEU A 215 6.62 -23.75 -6.13
C LEU A 215 7.34 -25.07 -6.39
N GLU A 216 8.65 -25.02 -6.71
CA GLU A 216 9.50 -26.21 -6.92
C GLU A 216 9.57 -27.10 -5.67
N ALA A 217 9.71 -26.49 -4.47
CA ALA A 217 9.67 -27.22 -3.20
C ALA A 217 8.36 -27.98 -2.98
N LYS A 218 7.25 -27.46 -3.53
CA LYS A 218 5.93 -28.09 -3.53
C LYS A 218 5.70 -29.04 -4.73
N ARG A 219 6.68 -29.16 -5.65
CA ARG A 219 6.59 -29.93 -6.90
C ARG A 219 5.48 -29.44 -7.83
N ILE A 220 5.23 -28.14 -7.85
CA ILE A 220 4.27 -27.47 -8.73
C ILE A 220 5.04 -26.84 -9.88
N ALA A 221 4.96 -27.43 -11.07
CA ALA A 221 5.63 -26.93 -12.28
C ALA A 221 4.80 -25.83 -12.96
N GLU A 222 3.49 -26.03 -13.05
CA GLU A 222 2.53 -25.11 -13.65
C GLU A 222 1.44 -24.80 -12.61
N PRO A 223 1.58 -23.68 -11.86
CA PRO A 223 0.61 -23.36 -10.83
C PRO A 223 -0.72 -22.89 -11.41
N THR A 224 -1.81 -23.22 -10.74
CA THR A 224 -3.08 -22.50 -10.90
C THR A 224 -2.98 -21.14 -10.20
N ALA A 225 -3.91 -20.22 -10.50
CA ALA A 225 -3.98 -18.93 -9.83
C ALA A 225 -4.11 -19.07 -8.30
N GLN A 226 -4.93 -20.02 -7.83
CA GLN A 226 -5.07 -20.31 -6.40
C GLN A 226 -3.76 -20.82 -5.78
N GLN A 227 -3.06 -21.74 -6.47
CA GLN A 227 -1.76 -22.24 -5.97
C GLN A 227 -0.70 -21.14 -5.92
N LEU A 228 -0.69 -20.22 -6.89
CA LEU A 228 0.20 -19.06 -6.84
C LEU A 228 -0.14 -18.16 -5.65
N ARG A 229 -1.43 -17.82 -5.45
CA ARG A 229 -1.90 -17.04 -4.30
C ARG A 229 -1.49 -17.71 -2.98
N ASP A 230 -1.73 -19.00 -2.81
CA ASP A 230 -1.39 -19.75 -1.59
C ASP A 230 0.11 -19.70 -1.29
N VAL A 231 0.95 -19.88 -2.30
CA VAL A 231 2.41 -19.80 -2.15
C VAL A 231 2.85 -18.40 -1.75
N ILE A 232 2.26 -17.35 -2.34
CA ILE A 232 2.56 -15.96 -1.97
C ILE A 232 2.15 -15.68 -0.52
N ILE A 233 0.98 -16.14 -0.10
CA ILE A 233 0.51 -16.03 1.29
C ILE A 233 1.53 -16.66 2.23
N GLU A 234 1.91 -17.91 1.99
CA GLU A 234 2.91 -18.61 2.83
C GLU A 234 4.26 -17.87 2.89
N ILE A 235 4.77 -17.38 1.75
CA ILE A 235 6.03 -16.62 1.70
C ILE A 235 5.92 -15.34 2.56
N ARG A 236 4.78 -14.64 2.49
CA ARG A 236 4.57 -13.39 3.23
C ARG A 236 4.41 -13.65 4.72
N GLU A 237 3.58 -14.60 5.12
CA GLU A 237 3.36 -14.97 6.53
C GLU A 237 4.64 -15.51 7.20
N ALA A 238 5.49 -16.20 6.44
CA ALA A 238 6.78 -16.64 6.94
C ALA A 238 7.74 -15.49 7.30
N LYS A 239 7.57 -14.30 6.68
CA LYS A 239 8.48 -13.16 6.81
C LYS A 239 7.89 -11.96 7.54
N LEU A 240 6.60 -11.69 7.35
CA LEU A 240 5.94 -10.49 7.84
C LEU A 240 5.09 -10.81 9.08
N PRO A 241 5.08 -9.94 10.09
CA PRO A 241 4.20 -10.11 11.23
C PRO A 241 2.75 -9.73 10.86
N ASP A 242 1.79 -10.52 11.35
CA ASP A 242 0.38 -10.12 11.32
C ASP A 242 0.19 -8.89 12.22
N PRO A 243 -0.29 -7.75 11.70
CA PRO A 243 -0.47 -6.54 12.50
C PRO A 243 -1.53 -6.70 13.61
N LYS A 244 -2.44 -7.66 13.50
CA LYS A 244 -3.39 -7.99 14.56
C LYS A 244 -2.73 -8.65 15.79
N VAL A 245 -1.55 -9.27 15.58
CA VAL A 245 -0.78 -9.92 16.65
C VAL A 245 0.37 -9.02 17.10
N LEU A 246 1.05 -8.38 16.18
CA LEU A 246 2.20 -7.51 16.44
C LEU A 246 2.07 -6.23 15.61
N GLY A 247 1.64 -5.14 16.24
CA GLY A 247 1.35 -3.88 15.58
C GLY A 247 2.51 -3.41 14.69
N ASN A 248 2.20 -3.10 13.44
CA ASN A 248 3.17 -2.62 12.43
C ASN A 248 2.42 -1.98 11.25
N ALA A 249 3.16 -1.35 10.34
CA ALA A 249 2.62 -0.80 9.09
C ALA A 249 3.37 -1.36 7.86
N GLY A 250 3.73 -2.64 7.87
CA GLY A 250 4.50 -3.26 6.81
C GLY A 250 5.94 -2.75 6.74
N SER A 251 6.48 -2.62 5.53
CA SER A 251 7.81 -2.04 5.30
C SER A 251 7.84 -0.58 5.71
N PHE A 252 8.65 -0.24 6.71
CA PHE A 252 8.69 1.13 7.24
C PHE A 252 9.50 2.10 6.37
N PHE A 253 10.53 1.58 5.68
CA PHE A 253 11.43 2.38 4.86
C PHE A 253 11.32 2.03 3.38
N MET A 254 11.46 3.03 2.52
CA MET A 254 11.68 2.82 1.09
C MET A 254 13.08 2.26 0.84
N ASN A 255 13.21 1.43 -0.19
CA ASN A 255 14.52 1.04 -0.69
C ASN A 255 15.14 2.23 -1.44
N PRO A 256 16.30 2.74 -1.01
CA PRO A 256 16.94 3.87 -1.67
C PRO A 256 17.44 3.50 -3.07
N ILE A 257 17.29 4.45 -3.98
CA ILE A 257 17.92 4.42 -5.30
C ILE A 257 19.17 5.29 -5.21
N VAL A 258 20.30 4.75 -5.61
CA VAL A 258 21.61 5.42 -5.55
C VAL A 258 22.28 5.39 -6.91
N GLU A 259 23.23 6.32 -7.13
CA GLU A 259 24.11 6.29 -8.29
C GLU A 259 24.89 4.96 -8.33
N LYS A 260 25.09 4.42 -9.52
CA LYS A 260 25.80 3.16 -9.73
C LYS A 260 27.22 3.17 -9.14
N ALA A 261 27.92 4.31 -9.25
CA ALA A 261 29.23 4.52 -8.65
C ALA A 261 29.21 4.32 -7.12
N LYS A 262 28.13 4.80 -6.45
CA LYS A 262 27.96 4.60 -5.00
C LYS A 262 27.70 3.13 -4.65
N TYR A 263 26.94 2.44 -5.47
CA TYR A 263 26.74 0.99 -5.30
C TYR A 263 28.06 0.24 -5.47
N GLU A 264 28.85 0.53 -6.52
CA GLU A 264 30.14 -0.14 -6.80
C GLU A 264 31.16 0.09 -5.66
N GLU A 265 31.22 1.31 -5.09
CA GLU A 265 32.01 1.61 -3.88
C GLU A 265 31.64 0.68 -2.72
N LEU A 266 30.33 0.54 -2.45
CA LEU A 266 29.84 -0.28 -1.35
C LEU A 266 29.98 -1.77 -1.63
N ALA A 267 29.77 -2.22 -2.87
CA ALA A 267 29.92 -3.63 -3.26
C ALA A 267 31.36 -4.14 -3.09
N ALA A 268 32.34 -3.25 -3.28
CA ALA A 268 33.75 -3.57 -3.00
C ALA A 268 34.01 -3.81 -1.49
N LEU A 269 33.29 -3.11 -0.61
CA LEU A 269 33.39 -3.25 0.85
C LEU A 269 32.52 -4.38 1.41
N TYR A 270 31.39 -4.66 0.74
CA TYR A 270 30.40 -5.66 1.14
C TYR A 270 30.14 -6.65 -0.02
N PRO A 271 31.02 -7.62 -0.26
CA PRO A 271 30.83 -8.61 -1.33
C PRO A 271 29.49 -9.36 -1.19
N GLY A 272 28.73 -9.42 -2.30
CA GLY A 272 27.41 -10.05 -2.30
C GLY A 272 26.28 -9.15 -1.77
N MET A 273 26.49 -7.82 -1.66
CA MET A 273 25.45 -6.87 -1.34
C MET A 273 24.31 -6.97 -2.37
N PRO A 274 23.06 -7.21 -1.92
CA PRO A 274 21.91 -7.31 -2.83
C PRO A 274 21.59 -5.95 -3.45
N HIS A 275 21.19 -5.96 -4.73
CA HIS A 275 20.76 -4.77 -5.47
C HIS A 275 19.79 -5.14 -6.57
N TYR A 276 19.13 -4.12 -7.12
CA TYR A 276 18.28 -4.23 -8.30
C TYR A 276 18.62 -3.06 -9.24
N THR A 277 19.04 -3.37 -10.45
CA THR A 277 19.33 -2.35 -11.47
C THR A 277 18.05 -1.65 -11.89
N ILE A 278 18.04 -0.33 -11.80
CA ILE A 278 16.92 0.53 -12.22
C ILE A 278 17.13 0.98 -13.67
N ASP A 279 18.33 1.49 -13.96
CA ASP A 279 18.77 1.92 -15.28
C ASP A 279 20.31 1.83 -15.40
N GLU A 280 20.88 2.41 -16.45
CA GLU A 280 22.33 2.36 -16.69
C GLU A 280 23.17 3.07 -15.60
N SER A 281 22.56 4.00 -14.87
CA SER A 281 23.23 4.89 -13.89
C SER A 281 22.75 4.71 -12.45
N HIS A 282 21.68 3.95 -12.20
CA HIS A 282 21.09 3.83 -10.87
C HIS A 282 20.86 2.38 -10.44
N GLU A 283 21.13 2.14 -9.15
CA GLU A 283 20.86 0.87 -8.47
C GLU A 283 19.96 1.10 -7.25
N LYS A 284 19.03 0.18 -7.02
CA LYS A 284 18.17 0.16 -5.82
C LYS A 284 18.73 -0.83 -4.82
N ILE A 285 19.02 -0.36 -3.61
CA ILE A 285 19.59 -1.17 -2.53
C ILE A 285 18.49 -1.51 -1.52
N PRO A 286 18.31 -2.79 -1.13
CA PRO A 286 17.36 -3.16 -0.08
C PRO A 286 17.69 -2.52 1.26
N ALA A 287 16.83 -1.60 1.73
CA ALA A 287 17.01 -0.95 3.03
C ALA A 287 17.01 -1.97 4.17
N GLY A 288 16.22 -3.05 4.06
CA GLY A 288 16.21 -4.12 5.05
C GLY A 288 17.56 -4.80 5.24
N TRP A 289 18.34 -4.97 4.16
CA TRP A 289 19.69 -5.48 4.24
C TRP A 289 20.61 -4.50 5.00
N MET A 290 20.56 -3.21 4.69
CA MET A 290 21.37 -2.20 5.39
C MET A 290 21.04 -2.12 6.88
N ILE A 291 19.77 -2.18 7.24
CA ILE A 291 19.29 -2.18 8.63
C ILE A 291 19.76 -3.43 9.37
N ASP A 292 19.72 -4.61 8.70
CA ASP A 292 20.25 -5.87 9.25
C ASP A 292 21.77 -5.80 9.45
N GLN A 293 22.51 -5.24 8.48
CA GLN A 293 23.96 -5.02 8.59
C GLN A 293 24.35 -4.02 9.71
N CYS A 294 23.45 -3.10 10.08
CA CYS A 294 23.60 -2.26 11.28
C CYS A 294 23.25 -3.03 12.58
N GLY A 295 22.80 -4.28 12.45
CA GLY A 295 22.50 -5.17 13.57
C GLY A 295 21.19 -4.85 14.27
N TRP A 296 20.24 -4.20 13.59
CA TRP A 296 18.92 -3.83 14.14
C TRP A 296 17.89 -4.94 14.09
N LYS A 297 18.02 -5.92 13.20
CA LYS A 297 17.07 -7.03 13.09
C LYS A 297 16.87 -7.74 14.42
N GLY A 298 15.62 -7.84 14.86
CA GLY A 298 15.23 -8.42 16.15
C GLY A 298 15.50 -7.56 17.37
N LYS A 299 16.11 -6.37 17.23
CA LYS A 299 16.39 -5.48 18.36
C LYS A 299 15.25 -4.52 18.65
N SER A 300 15.25 -3.97 19.86
CA SER A 300 14.27 -3.02 20.33
C SER A 300 14.94 -1.82 20.97
N LEU A 301 14.25 -0.68 20.91
CA LEU A 301 14.54 0.54 21.65
C LEU A 301 13.28 0.86 22.48
N GLY A 302 13.30 0.52 23.77
CA GLY A 302 12.10 0.55 24.59
C GLY A 302 11.05 -0.46 24.12
N ARG A 303 9.82 0.01 23.87
CA ARG A 303 8.67 -0.78 23.39
C ARG A 303 8.55 -0.82 21.85
N ALA A 304 9.33 0.00 21.15
CA ALA A 304 9.48 -0.05 19.71
C ALA A 304 10.57 -1.04 19.32
N GLY A 305 10.40 -1.81 18.25
CA GLY A 305 11.38 -2.80 17.80
C GLY A 305 11.44 -2.96 16.30
N VAL A 306 12.46 -3.69 15.85
CA VAL A 306 12.59 -4.18 14.49
C VAL A 306 12.19 -5.66 14.48
N HIS A 307 11.39 -6.07 13.51
CA HIS A 307 10.92 -7.44 13.41
C HIS A 307 12.06 -8.44 13.24
N ASP A 308 11.92 -9.62 13.85
CA ASP A 308 12.98 -10.64 13.97
C ASP A 308 13.32 -11.30 12.62
N LYS A 309 12.36 -11.36 11.69
CA LYS A 309 12.51 -12.00 10.39
C LYS A 309 12.67 -11.01 9.24
N GLN A 310 12.22 -9.76 9.40
CA GLN A 310 12.25 -8.73 8.36
C GLN A 310 12.67 -7.38 8.94
N ALA A 311 13.89 -6.97 8.67
CA ALA A 311 14.47 -5.75 9.23
C ALA A 311 13.83 -4.44 8.72
N LEU A 312 13.05 -4.48 7.60
CA LEU A 312 12.27 -3.34 7.12
C LEU A 312 11.05 -3.03 7.98
N VAL A 313 10.59 -3.97 8.81
CA VAL A 313 9.33 -3.82 9.55
C VAL A 313 9.64 -3.37 10.97
N LEU A 314 9.22 -2.14 11.29
CA LEU A 314 9.18 -1.66 12.66
C LEU A 314 7.90 -2.15 13.34
N VAL A 315 8.02 -2.54 14.59
CA VAL A 315 6.94 -3.18 15.35
C VAL A 315 6.71 -2.53 16.69
N ASN A 316 5.45 -2.54 17.12
CA ASN A 316 5.01 -2.21 18.46
C ASN A 316 5.06 -3.48 19.32
N ARG A 317 6.03 -3.60 20.21
CA ARG A 317 6.23 -4.76 21.11
C ARG A 317 5.22 -4.80 22.28
N GLY A 318 4.23 -3.93 22.23
CA GLY A 318 3.16 -3.80 23.23
C GLY A 318 3.20 -2.46 23.95
N GLY A 319 2.18 -1.62 23.69
CA GLY A 319 2.00 -0.31 24.29
C GLY A 319 3.07 0.74 23.92
N ALA A 320 3.78 0.57 22.79
CA ALA A 320 4.66 1.62 22.27
C ALA A 320 3.84 2.84 21.86
N THR A 321 4.38 4.03 22.13
CA THR A 321 3.84 5.27 21.58
C THR A 321 4.37 5.51 20.16
N GLY A 322 3.67 6.35 19.38
CA GLY A 322 4.17 6.74 18.06
C GLY A 322 5.53 7.45 18.14
N GLU A 323 5.77 8.24 19.17
CA GLU A 323 7.07 8.90 19.39
C GLU A 323 8.20 7.90 19.63
N GLU A 324 7.94 6.77 20.32
CA GLU A 324 8.94 5.70 20.49
C GLU A 324 9.31 5.05 19.15
N ILE A 325 8.32 4.86 18.25
CA ILE A 325 8.55 4.34 16.90
C ILE A 325 9.36 5.35 16.08
N VAL A 326 9.02 6.66 16.14
CA VAL A 326 9.77 7.72 15.45
C VAL A 326 11.22 7.74 15.92
N LYS A 327 11.46 7.69 17.24
CA LYS A 327 12.82 7.67 17.80
C LYS A 327 13.63 6.45 17.33
N LEU A 328 13.00 5.28 17.23
CA LEU A 328 13.63 4.09 16.65
C LEU A 328 13.97 4.32 15.18
N CYS A 329 13.04 4.86 14.39
CA CYS A 329 13.25 5.20 12.98
C CYS A 329 14.46 6.12 12.79
N GLU A 330 14.52 7.24 13.51
CA GLU A 330 15.62 8.21 13.45
C GLU A 330 16.97 7.59 13.84
N THR A 331 16.96 6.72 14.84
CA THR A 331 18.17 6.00 15.28
C THR A 331 18.68 5.08 14.15
N ILE A 332 17.80 4.32 13.52
CA ILE A 332 18.13 3.46 12.39
C ILE A 332 18.66 4.27 11.21
N GLN A 333 17.99 5.39 10.85
CA GLN A 333 18.42 6.29 9.77
C GLN A 333 19.85 6.80 10.01
N LYS A 334 20.14 7.23 11.24
CA LYS A 334 21.48 7.70 11.64
C LYS A 334 22.53 6.61 11.47
N ASP A 335 22.26 5.39 11.95
CA ASP A 335 23.20 4.27 11.89
C ASP A 335 23.46 3.82 10.45
N VAL A 336 22.41 3.76 9.60
CA VAL A 336 22.55 3.44 8.18
C VAL A 336 23.36 4.53 7.46
N LYS A 337 23.06 5.81 7.69
CA LYS A 337 23.81 6.92 7.12
C LYS A 337 25.28 6.89 7.54
N GLN A 338 25.55 6.63 8.83
CA GLN A 338 26.92 6.55 9.35
C GLN A 338 27.71 5.38 8.72
N LYS A 339 27.06 4.23 8.52
CA LYS A 339 27.73 3.03 8.03
C LYS A 339 27.91 2.99 6.52
N PHE A 340 26.90 3.43 5.75
CA PHE A 340 26.87 3.31 4.29
C PHE A 340 26.96 4.64 3.54
N GLY A 341 26.80 5.78 4.24
CA GLY A 341 26.68 7.09 3.61
C GLY A 341 25.40 7.26 2.80
N ILE A 342 24.39 6.43 3.05
CA ILE A 342 23.09 6.44 2.36
C ILE A 342 22.01 6.89 3.34
N GLU A 343 21.15 7.80 2.91
CA GLU A 343 19.94 8.17 3.64
C GLU A 343 18.79 7.26 3.25
N ILE A 344 18.07 6.73 4.23
CA ILE A 344 16.82 5.98 4.03
C ILE A 344 15.65 6.82 4.56
N HIS A 345 14.51 6.74 3.88
CA HIS A 345 13.34 7.54 4.21
C HIS A 345 12.15 6.64 4.55
N PRO A 346 11.29 7.04 5.49
CA PRO A 346 10.05 6.33 5.76
C PRO A 346 9.16 6.26 4.51
N GLU A 347 8.56 5.09 4.26
CA GLU A 347 7.42 4.91 3.37
C GLU A 347 6.11 5.18 4.13
N VAL A 348 6.11 4.88 5.42
CA VAL A 348 4.98 5.07 6.32
C VAL A 348 4.70 6.56 6.55
N ASN A 349 3.43 6.93 6.45
CA ASN A 349 2.99 8.29 6.73
C ASN A 349 2.99 8.54 8.25
N VAL A 350 3.78 9.49 8.69
CA VAL A 350 3.84 9.91 10.11
C VAL A 350 2.94 11.13 10.31
N LYS A 351 2.04 11.06 11.28
CA LYS A 351 1.04 12.10 11.60
C LYS A 351 1.00 12.40 13.10
#